data_354fed2d5d34e8bf9452d47d2454e20a
#
_entry.id   354fed2d5d34e8bf9452d47d2454e20a
#
_cell.length_a   1.000
_cell.length_b   1.000
_cell.length_c   1.000
_cell.angle_alpha   90.00
_cell.angle_beta   90.00
_cell.angle_gamma   90.00
#
_symmetry.space_group_name_H-M   'P 1'
#
loop_
_entity.id
_entity.type
_entity.pdbx_description
1 polymer ?
#
loop_
_entity_poly.entity_id
_entity_poly.type
_entity_poly.pdbx_seq_one_letter_code
_entity_poly.pdbx_strand_id
1 'polypeptide(L)'
;MSEPSPVRVLLVEDNPGDARLVEILLSEAGARFEVRHLDTLETAVEELDRSPFDVILLDLSLPDSSGLETVERVRMAVPEMPVVVLSGRDDEETALQALQGGAEDYLVKGRGDGELMARAIRYAIERKKAEERLAYLAQYDPLTGLANRALFHDRLEQALARAGRDGDMIALMFVDLDRFKAINDSLGHTGGDSVLREVARRIQERLRESDTVARLGGDEFAVIVEDLSEAQDAARVAEDLVSILSTPFISNGHEVPVAASVGIAVWPSSGEDALLKDADAAMYRAKQRGGNNHQFYTEEMNVQAAARLALERDLRRALEREEFLLHYQPQVDLATGEVVGAEALLRWQHDERGLVSPAEFIPILEDIGLIVPVGAWVLGEACRQGRRWRDAGLAPVRIAVNLSARQLGRESLVGTVEDALEESGLDPGCLELEITESLLVERGEAGLGSVELLKKAVGRLRISIDDFGTGYSSLYRLKALPVERLKIDQSFIRGVAADTGDAAITAAVIALSHDLRLQVTAEGVETAEQLAFLRERACDEAQGFYFSRPLPPDEFARLLETNSPLVDVSSGGRPGESGR
;
A
#
# COMPACT_ATOMS: atom_id res chain seq x y z
N MET A 1 0.98 39.88 9.47
CA MET A 1 -0.45 39.85 9.12
C MET A 1 -0.64 40.90 8.05
N SER A 2 -0.85 40.49 6.78
CA SER A 2 -1.18 41.40 5.69
C SER A 2 -2.55 41.98 5.97
N GLU A 3 -2.72 43.32 5.77
CA GLU A 3 -4.04 43.93 5.82
C GLU A 3 -4.99 43.25 4.84
N PRO A 4 -6.24 42.94 5.21
CA PRO A 4 -7.20 42.34 4.30
C PRO A 4 -7.44 43.26 3.10
N SER A 5 -7.46 42.67 1.91
CA SER A 5 -7.77 43.37 0.66
C SER A 5 -9.17 44.03 0.76
N PRO A 6 -9.41 45.19 0.16
CA PRO A 6 -10.73 45.79 0.15
C PRO A 6 -11.74 44.91 -0.60
N VAL A 7 -12.98 44.87 -0.13
CA VAL A 7 -14.11 44.20 -0.81
C VAL A 7 -14.58 45.07 -1.97
N ARG A 8 -14.53 44.54 -3.18
CA ARG A 8 -14.97 45.23 -4.40
C ARG A 8 -16.46 45.00 -4.64
N VAL A 9 -17.21 46.09 -4.56
CA VAL A 9 -18.66 46.08 -4.67
C VAL A 9 -19.07 46.73 -5.98
N LEU A 10 -19.82 46.02 -6.82
CA LEU A 10 -20.52 46.61 -7.96
C LEU A 10 -21.91 47.06 -7.50
N LEU A 11 -22.15 48.36 -7.49
CA LEU A 11 -23.46 48.94 -7.19
C LEU A 11 -24.18 49.29 -8.50
N VAL A 12 -25.34 48.68 -8.73
CA VAL A 12 -26.21 48.95 -9.88
C VAL A 12 -27.45 49.65 -9.37
N GLU A 13 -27.54 50.96 -9.63
CA GLU A 13 -28.55 51.85 -9.04
C GLU A 13 -28.73 53.08 -9.97
N ASP A 14 -29.93 53.34 -10.47
CA ASP A 14 -30.19 54.43 -11.38
C ASP A 14 -30.39 55.79 -10.68
N ASN A 15 -30.73 55.75 -9.39
CA ASN A 15 -30.90 56.99 -8.60
C ASN A 15 -29.55 57.41 -7.98
N PRO A 16 -28.96 58.56 -8.43
CA PRO A 16 -27.67 59.00 -7.91
C PRO A 16 -27.67 59.35 -6.42
N GLY A 17 -28.86 59.67 -5.86
CA GLY A 17 -29.04 60.00 -4.45
C GLY A 17 -28.94 58.73 -3.59
N ASP A 18 -29.57 57.63 -4.01
CA ASP A 18 -29.53 56.35 -3.36
C ASP A 18 -28.12 55.71 -3.49
N ALA A 19 -27.51 55.79 -4.66
CA ALA A 19 -26.15 55.36 -4.88
C ALA A 19 -25.17 56.07 -3.94
N ARG A 20 -25.28 57.38 -3.82
CA ARG A 20 -24.42 58.14 -2.90
C ARG A 20 -24.65 57.81 -1.45
N LEU A 21 -25.88 57.51 -1.05
CA LEU A 21 -26.20 57.06 0.31
C LEU A 21 -25.54 55.73 0.61
N VAL A 22 -25.60 54.75 -0.30
CA VAL A 22 -24.94 53.46 -0.18
C VAL A 22 -23.42 53.60 -0.02
N GLU A 23 -22.77 54.45 -0.85
CA GLU A 23 -21.34 54.73 -0.73
C GLU A 23 -20.96 55.30 0.63
N ILE A 24 -21.75 56.29 1.16
CA ILE A 24 -21.50 56.86 2.48
C ILE A 24 -21.65 55.83 3.56
N LEU A 25 -22.74 55.06 3.58
CA LEU A 25 -23.00 54.02 4.55
C LEU A 25 -21.88 52.95 4.61
N LEU A 26 -21.40 52.53 3.45
CA LEU A 26 -20.28 51.55 3.37
C LEU A 26 -18.96 52.19 3.82
N SER A 27 -18.73 53.49 3.56
CA SER A 27 -17.52 54.17 4.03
C SER A 27 -17.47 54.34 5.56
N GLU A 28 -18.63 54.47 6.22
CA GLU A 28 -18.78 54.61 7.67
C GLU A 28 -18.72 53.28 8.42
N ALA A 29 -18.91 52.15 7.74
CA ALA A 29 -19.00 50.80 8.33
C ALA A 29 -17.64 50.21 8.81
N GLY A 30 -16.57 51.01 8.78
CA GLY A 30 -15.24 50.60 9.32
C GLY A 30 -14.51 49.48 8.54
N ALA A 31 -15.13 48.88 7.53
CA ALA A 31 -14.52 47.95 6.59
C ALA A 31 -14.13 48.68 5.30
N ARG A 32 -13.05 48.21 4.65
CA ARG A 32 -12.62 48.78 3.38
C ARG A 32 -13.46 48.20 2.24
N PHE A 33 -14.38 49.01 1.71
CA PHE A 33 -15.15 48.71 0.50
C PHE A 33 -14.68 49.61 -0.64
N GLU A 34 -14.49 49.03 -1.83
CA GLU A 34 -14.29 49.76 -3.08
C GLU A 34 -15.58 49.64 -3.91
N VAL A 35 -16.36 50.72 -3.96
CA VAL A 35 -17.65 50.71 -4.64
C VAL A 35 -17.49 51.27 -6.06
N ARG A 36 -17.91 50.49 -7.04
CA ARG A 36 -18.07 50.92 -8.43
C ARG A 36 -19.56 51.06 -8.72
N HIS A 37 -20.01 52.26 -8.99
CA HIS A 37 -21.41 52.58 -9.29
C HIS A 37 -21.68 52.63 -10.80
N LEU A 38 -22.76 51.97 -11.24
CA LEU A 38 -23.32 52.00 -12.60
C LEU A 38 -24.83 52.16 -12.52
N ASP A 39 -25.42 52.83 -13.53
CA ASP A 39 -26.82 53.25 -13.55
C ASP A 39 -27.74 52.34 -14.38
N THR A 40 -27.20 51.34 -15.08
CA THR A 40 -27.96 50.37 -15.88
C THR A 40 -27.42 48.96 -15.74
N LEU A 41 -28.28 47.97 -15.95
CA LEU A 41 -27.90 46.57 -15.91
C LEU A 41 -26.95 46.20 -17.07
N GLU A 42 -27.19 46.76 -18.27
CA GLU A 42 -26.37 46.50 -19.46
C GLU A 42 -24.90 46.89 -19.22
N THR A 43 -24.68 48.11 -18.70
CA THR A 43 -23.31 48.56 -18.36
C THR A 43 -22.69 47.76 -17.23
N ALA A 44 -23.49 47.28 -16.29
CA ALA A 44 -23.02 46.45 -15.20
C ALA A 44 -22.53 45.08 -15.69
N VAL A 45 -23.24 44.40 -16.58
CA VAL A 45 -22.85 43.14 -17.18
C VAL A 45 -21.55 43.30 -18.00
N GLU A 46 -21.43 44.38 -18.78
CA GLU A 46 -20.18 44.66 -19.52
C GLU A 46 -18.98 44.90 -18.59
N GLU A 47 -19.18 45.57 -17.44
CA GLU A 47 -18.10 45.84 -16.49
C GLU A 47 -17.67 44.56 -15.74
N LEU A 48 -18.58 43.63 -15.47
CA LEU A 48 -18.29 42.35 -14.86
C LEU A 48 -17.33 41.48 -15.70
N ASP A 49 -17.39 41.60 -17.02
CA ASP A 49 -16.46 40.94 -17.93
C ASP A 49 -15.05 41.56 -17.91
N ARG A 50 -14.93 42.83 -17.52
CA ARG A 50 -13.68 43.61 -17.58
C ARG A 50 -12.94 43.69 -16.25
N SER A 51 -13.70 43.67 -15.16
CA SER A 51 -13.17 43.95 -13.82
C SER A 51 -13.73 42.94 -12.81
N PRO A 52 -12.87 42.39 -11.91
CA PRO A 52 -13.34 41.45 -10.89
C PRO A 52 -14.01 42.18 -9.73
N PHE A 53 -15.19 41.71 -9.31
CA PHE A 53 -15.93 42.13 -8.12
C PHE A 53 -16.15 40.97 -7.16
N ASP A 54 -16.45 41.29 -5.90
CA ASP A 54 -16.69 40.27 -4.85
C ASP A 54 -18.20 40.11 -4.56
N VAL A 55 -19.02 41.16 -4.90
CA VAL A 55 -20.47 41.17 -4.70
C VAL A 55 -21.14 42.22 -5.58
N ILE A 56 -22.39 41.97 -5.95
CA ILE A 56 -23.27 42.94 -6.61
C ILE A 56 -24.33 43.43 -5.63
N LEU A 57 -24.45 44.78 -5.48
CA LEU A 57 -25.61 45.39 -4.88
C LEU A 57 -26.52 45.85 -6.03
N LEU A 58 -27.73 45.30 -6.10
CA LEU A 58 -28.59 45.40 -7.27
C LEU A 58 -29.92 46.05 -6.94
N ASP A 59 -30.23 47.22 -7.52
CA ASP A 59 -31.59 47.74 -7.51
C ASP A 59 -32.48 46.94 -8.47
N LEU A 60 -33.72 46.68 -8.06
CA LEU A 60 -34.72 45.99 -8.87
C LEU A 60 -35.47 46.92 -9.84
N SER A 61 -35.30 48.22 -9.73
CA SER A 61 -36.03 49.20 -10.53
C SER A 61 -35.08 50.02 -11.40
N LEU A 62 -34.46 49.36 -12.38
CA LEU A 62 -33.51 49.98 -13.31
C LEU A 62 -34.20 50.45 -14.61
N PRO A 63 -33.63 51.44 -15.35
CA PRO A 63 -34.19 51.94 -16.61
C PRO A 63 -34.34 50.87 -17.70
N ASP A 64 -33.47 49.85 -17.70
CA ASP A 64 -33.34 48.80 -18.71
C ASP A 64 -33.78 47.41 -18.22
N SER A 65 -34.19 47.26 -16.93
CA SER A 65 -34.68 46.02 -16.36
C SER A 65 -35.45 46.27 -15.06
N SER A 66 -36.41 45.40 -14.73
CA SER A 66 -37.21 45.57 -13.51
C SER A 66 -37.59 44.26 -12.84
N GLY A 67 -37.69 44.26 -11.49
CA GLY A 67 -38.13 43.14 -10.68
C GLY A 67 -37.26 41.92 -10.81
N LEU A 68 -37.89 40.75 -10.89
CA LEU A 68 -37.20 39.42 -10.99
C LEU A 68 -36.33 39.27 -12.24
N GLU A 69 -36.76 39.86 -13.37
CA GLU A 69 -35.99 39.80 -14.61
C GLU A 69 -34.57 40.33 -14.42
N THR A 70 -34.40 41.37 -13.59
CA THR A 70 -33.09 41.94 -13.28
C THR A 70 -32.16 40.92 -12.60
N VAL A 71 -32.68 40.17 -11.62
CA VAL A 71 -31.91 39.11 -10.92
C VAL A 71 -31.57 37.96 -11.87
N GLU A 72 -32.55 37.50 -12.67
CA GLU A 72 -32.36 36.42 -13.64
C GLU A 72 -31.28 36.75 -14.69
N ARG A 73 -31.28 37.99 -15.21
CA ARG A 73 -30.27 38.46 -16.18
C ARG A 73 -28.86 38.49 -15.57
N VAL A 74 -28.71 38.97 -14.33
CA VAL A 74 -27.42 38.94 -13.62
C VAL A 74 -26.96 37.48 -13.40
N ARG A 75 -27.86 36.60 -12.97
CA ARG A 75 -27.55 35.18 -12.75
C ARG A 75 -27.15 34.46 -14.01
N MET A 76 -27.76 34.77 -15.16
CA MET A 76 -27.35 34.21 -16.45
C MET A 76 -25.97 34.69 -16.88
N ALA A 77 -25.65 35.96 -16.61
CA ALA A 77 -24.36 36.54 -16.99
C ALA A 77 -23.22 36.07 -16.04
N VAL A 78 -23.46 36.04 -14.74
CA VAL A 78 -22.44 35.72 -13.70
C VAL A 78 -23.02 34.83 -12.61
N PRO A 79 -23.19 33.52 -12.85
CA PRO A 79 -23.85 32.59 -11.94
C PRO A 79 -23.16 32.48 -10.57
N GLU A 80 -21.84 32.70 -10.52
CA GLU A 80 -21.02 32.53 -9.33
C GLU A 80 -20.93 33.82 -8.46
N MET A 81 -21.42 34.97 -8.96
CA MET A 81 -21.34 36.25 -8.26
C MET A 81 -22.46 36.39 -7.21
N PRO A 82 -22.16 36.66 -5.92
CA PRO A 82 -23.20 36.92 -4.93
C PRO A 82 -23.94 38.21 -5.21
N VAL A 83 -25.27 38.17 -5.15
CA VAL A 83 -26.16 39.31 -5.43
C VAL A 83 -26.95 39.67 -4.17
N VAL A 84 -26.82 40.89 -3.70
CA VAL A 84 -27.65 41.47 -2.63
C VAL A 84 -28.57 42.52 -3.25
N VAL A 85 -29.86 42.31 -3.09
CA VAL A 85 -30.88 43.19 -3.70
C VAL A 85 -31.13 44.42 -2.83
N LEU A 86 -31.22 45.59 -3.47
CA LEU A 86 -31.69 46.84 -2.85
C LEU A 86 -33.16 47.03 -3.20
N SER A 87 -34.07 47.10 -2.24
CA SER A 87 -35.51 47.23 -2.45
C SER A 87 -36.07 48.54 -1.86
N GLY A 88 -37.12 49.10 -2.46
CA GLY A 88 -37.89 50.22 -1.89
C GLY A 88 -38.72 49.78 -0.67
N ARG A 89 -39.28 50.76 0.07
CA ARG A 89 -40.08 50.51 1.28
C ARG A 89 -41.37 49.70 1.06
N ASP A 90 -41.91 49.71 -0.14
CA ASP A 90 -43.19 49.11 -0.50
C ASP A 90 -43.04 47.82 -1.32
N ASP A 91 -41.81 47.25 -1.46
CA ASP A 91 -41.48 46.21 -2.40
C ASP A 91 -41.00 44.89 -1.71
N GLU A 92 -41.51 44.62 -0.49
CA GLU A 92 -41.09 43.49 0.31
C GLU A 92 -41.45 42.12 -0.35
N GLU A 93 -42.57 42.09 -1.10
CA GLU A 93 -42.99 40.89 -1.83
C GLU A 93 -42.05 40.60 -3.01
N THR A 94 -41.64 41.63 -3.76
CA THR A 94 -40.67 41.52 -4.86
C THR A 94 -39.28 41.14 -4.35
N ALA A 95 -38.87 41.66 -3.19
CA ALA A 95 -37.61 41.29 -2.54
C ALA A 95 -37.58 39.82 -2.11
N LEU A 96 -38.70 39.30 -1.57
CA LEU A 96 -38.84 37.88 -1.24
C LEU A 96 -38.81 36.98 -2.49
N GLN A 97 -39.42 37.42 -3.57
CA GLN A 97 -39.36 36.72 -4.86
C GLN A 97 -37.93 36.73 -5.44
N ALA A 98 -37.18 37.81 -5.25
CA ALA A 98 -35.77 37.88 -5.68
C ALA A 98 -34.88 36.88 -4.95
N LEU A 99 -35.11 36.61 -3.65
CA LEU A 99 -34.42 35.55 -2.93
C LEU A 99 -34.73 34.15 -3.51
N GLN A 100 -35.99 33.90 -3.90
CA GLN A 100 -36.39 32.65 -4.58
C GLN A 100 -35.76 32.56 -5.99
N GLY A 101 -35.53 33.72 -6.65
CA GLY A 101 -34.83 33.83 -7.94
C GLY A 101 -33.31 33.72 -7.84
N GLY A 102 -32.75 33.52 -6.62
CA GLY A 102 -31.34 33.26 -6.40
C GLY A 102 -30.51 34.43 -5.88
N ALA A 103 -31.11 35.54 -5.43
CA ALA A 103 -30.38 36.56 -4.67
C ALA A 103 -29.99 36.00 -3.28
N GLU A 104 -28.81 36.33 -2.77
CA GLU A 104 -28.31 35.85 -1.46
C GLU A 104 -28.99 36.54 -0.28
N ASP A 105 -29.31 37.87 -0.44
CA ASP A 105 -29.96 38.66 0.59
C ASP A 105 -30.65 39.88 -0.04
N TYR A 106 -31.46 40.59 0.76
CA TYR A 106 -32.03 41.86 0.35
C TYR A 106 -31.91 42.92 1.46
N LEU A 107 -31.83 44.18 1.06
CA LEU A 107 -31.74 45.34 1.94
C LEU A 107 -32.79 46.37 1.54
N VAL A 108 -33.54 46.89 2.53
CA VAL A 108 -34.55 47.95 2.29
C VAL A 108 -33.86 49.29 2.30
N LYS A 109 -33.97 50.04 1.18
CA LYS A 109 -33.41 51.40 1.03
C LYS A 109 -33.91 52.36 2.13
N GLY A 110 -32.96 53.06 2.75
CA GLY A 110 -33.29 54.01 3.83
C GLY A 110 -33.67 53.38 5.16
N ARG A 111 -33.63 52.05 5.32
CA ARG A 111 -33.72 51.33 6.58
C ARG A 111 -32.41 50.59 6.85
N GLY A 112 -31.67 51.03 7.83
CA GLY A 112 -30.42 50.39 8.25
C GLY A 112 -29.24 51.37 8.26
N ASP A 113 -28.25 50.98 9.04
CA ASP A 113 -26.96 51.66 9.12
C ASP A 113 -25.92 50.98 8.23
N GLY A 114 -24.77 51.56 8.07
CA GLY A 114 -23.68 51.00 7.28
C GLY A 114 -23.19 49.64 7.81
N GLU A 115 -23.34 49.39 9.10
CA GLU A 115 -22.97 48.11 9.70
C GLU A 115 -23.87 46.97 9.23
N LEU A 116 -25.19 47.19 9.10
CA LEU A 116 -26.14 46.18 8.60
C LEU A 116 -25.82 45.86 7.12
N MET A 117 -25.57 46.86 6.30
CA MET A 117 -25.21 46.67 4.90
C MET A 117 -23.89 45.93 4.74
N ALA A 118 -22.85 46.33 5.46
CA ALA A 118 -21.56 45.65 5.46
C ALA A 118 -21.66 44.19 5.96
N ARG A 119 -22.58 43.93 6.89
CA ARG A 119 -22.84 42.58 7.37
C ARG A 119 -23.54 41.72 6.31
N ALA A 120 -24.57 42.25 5.64
CA ALA A 120 -25.25 41.53 4.56
C ALA A 120 -24.31 41.19 3.41
N ILE A 121 -23.46 42.12 2.98
CA ILE A 121 -22.45 41.91 1.95
C ILE A 121 -21.49 40.77 2.36
N ARG A 122 -20.91 40.85 3.55
CA ARG A 122 -19.99 39.78 4.03
C ARG A 122 -20.68 38.43 4.13
N TYR A 123 -21.92 38.43 4.59
CA TYR A 123 -22.67 37.17 4.72
C TYR A 123 -22.98 36.55 3.35
N ALA A 124 -23.36 37.37 2.36
CA ALA A 124 -23.58 36.93 0.98
C ALA A 124 -22.31 36.32 0.37
N ILE A 125 -21.16 36.98 0.53
CA ILE A 125 -19.87 36.51 0.04
C ILE A 125 -19.47 35.16 0.73
N GLU A 126 -19.56 35.12 2.05
CA GLU A 126 -19.17 33.89 2.81
C GLU A 126 -20.12 32.71 2.52
N ARG A 127 -21.42 32.99 2.36
CA ARG A 127 -22.41 31.97 1.97
C ARG A 127 -22.09 31.39 0.60
N LYS A 128 -21.84 32.25 -0.40
CA LYS A 128 -21.49 31.79 -1.75
C LYS A 128 -20.21 30.97 -1.77
N LYS A 129 -19.15 31.43 -1.10
CA LYS A 129 -17.91 30.68 -0.93
C LYS A 129 -18.12 29.33 -0.27
N ALA A 130 -19.03 29.26 0.73
CA ALA A 130 -19.35 27.99 1.38
C ALA A 130 -20.08 27.03 0.44
N GLU A 131 -21.04 27.55 -0.38
CA GLU A 131 -21.76 26.78 -1.39
C GLU A 131 -20.79 26.24 -2.47
N GLU A 132 -19.91 27.09 -3.01
CA GLU A 132 -18.84 26.68 -3.94
C GLU A 132 -17.92 25.64 -3.33
N ARG A 133 -17.53 25.83 -2.07
CA ARG A 133 -16.68 24.86 -1.36
C ARG A 133 -17.38 23.53 -1.17
N LEU A 134 -18.67 23.52 -0.84
CA LEU A 134 -19.46 22.29 -0.73
C LEU A 134 -19.62 21.60 -2.09
N ALA A 135 -19.90 22.35 -3.16
CA ALA A 135 -19.96 21.82 -4.52
C ALA A 135 -18.63 21.19 -4.95
N TYR A 136 -17.50 21.87 -4.65
CA TYR A 136 -16.17 21.34 -4.90
C TYR A 136 -15.91 20.05 -4.11
N LEU A 137 -16.19 20.04 -2.81
CA LEU A 137 -15.99 18.87 -1.95
C LEU A 137 -16.90 17.68 -2.33
N ALA A 138 -18.04 17.95 -2.95
CA ALA A 138 -18.91 16.89 -3.46
C ALA A 138 -18.30 16.13 -4.65
N GLN A 139 -17.36 16.74 -5.37
CA GLN A 139 -16.79 16.20 -6.62
C GLN A 139 -15.28 15.96 -6.57
N TYR A 140 -14.53 16.65 -5.72
CA TYR A 140 -13.06 16.59 -5.69
C TYR A 140 -12.51 16.19 -4.32
N ASP A 141 -11.37 15.52 -4.33
CA ASP A 141 -10.61 15.19 -3.10
C ASP A 141 -9.88 16.43 -2.56
N PRO A 142 -10.12 16.84 -1.32
CA PRO A 142 -9.58 18.10 -0.78
C PRO A 142 -8.06 18.07 -0.56
N LEU A 143 -7.42 16.91 -0.53
CA LEU A 143 -5.98 16.77 -0.34
C LEU A 143 -5.23 16.93 -1.66
N THR A 144 -5.71 16.26 -2.70
CA THR A 144 -5.01 16.13 -3.99
C THR A 144 -5.57 17.02 -5.09
N GLY A 145 -6.82 17.47 -4.95
CA GLY A 145 -7.54 18.21 -6.00
C GLY A 145 -8.04 17.36 -7.15
N LEU A 146 -7.82 16.05 -7.13
CA LEU A 146 -8.32 15.11 -8.12
C LEU A 146 -9.82 14.85 -7.95
N ALA A 147 -10.46 14.26 -8.96
CA ALA A 147 -11.81 13.75 -8.82
C ALA A 147 -11.92 12.82 -7.59
N ASN A 148 -13.00 12.98 -6.83
CA ASN A 148 -13.29 12.04 -5.74
C ASN A 148 -14.04 10.82 -6.29
N ARG A 149 -14.38 9.88 -5.41
CA ARG A 149 -15.10 8.65 -5.78
C ARG A 149 -16.43 8.93 -6.51
N ALA A 150 -17.16 9.98 -6.13
CA ALA A 150 -18.45 10.30 -6.74
C ALA A 150 -18.30 10.78 -8.18
N LEU A 151 -17.39 11.74 -8.41
CA LEU A 151 -17.11 12.24 -9.76
C LEU A 151 -16.47 11.16 -10.65
N PHE A 152 -15.63 10.29 -10.07
CA PHE A 152 -15.05 9.16 -10.78
C PHE A 152 -16.13 8.22 -11.35
N HIS A 153 -17.13 7.83 -10.56
CA HIS A 153 -18.22 6.98 -11.03
C HIS A 153 -19.02 7.64 -12.15
N ASP A 154 -19.37 8.92 -11.99
CA ASP A 154 -20.08 9.69 -13.04
C ASP A 154 -19.26 9.71 -14.35
N ARG A 155 -17.95 9.98 -14.27
CA ARG A 155 -17.05 9.99 -15.43
C ARG A 155 -16.93 8.60 -16.08
N LEU A 156 -16.85 7.54 -15.29
CA LEU A 156 -16.78 6.17 -15.80
C LEU A 156 -18.05 5.79 -16.55
N GLU A 157 -19.23 6.09 -16.00
CA GLU A 157 -20.51 5.84 -16.67
C GLU A 157 -20.61 6.63 -18.00
N GLN A 158 -20.17 7.88 -18.01
CA GLN A 158 -20.14 8.70 -19.23
C GLN A 158 -19.16 8.15 -20.29
N ALA A 159 -17.96 7.71 -19.87
CA ALA A 159 -16.96 7.14 -20.75
C ALA A 159 -17.47 5.83 -21.38
N LEU A 160 -18.04 4.93 -20.57
CA LEU A 160 -18.64 3.68 -21.03
C LEU A 160 -19.78 3.92 -22.02
N ALA A 161 -20.66 4.89 -21.73
CA ALA A 161 -21.77 5.23 -22.63
C ALA A 161 -21.27 5.83 -23.96
N ARG A 162 -20.16 6.57 -23.98
CA ARG A 162 -19.51 7.07 -25.21
C ARG A 162 -18.89 5.92 -26.00
N ALA A 163 -18.00 5.14 -25.36
CA ALA A 163 -17.32 4.02 -25.98
C ALA A 163 -18.30 3.00 -26.59
N GLY A 164 -19.44 2.75 -25.91
CA GLY A 164 -20.49 1.88 -26.42
C GLY A 164 -21.18 2.37 -27.70
N ARG A 165 -21.21 3.71 -27.93
CA ARG A 165 -21.77 4.28 -29.17
C ARG A 165 -20.76 4.35 -30.31
N ASP A 166 -19.52 4.71 -29.99
CA ASP A 166 -18.48 5.03 -30.96
C ASP A 166 -17.66 3.78 -31.35
N GLY A 167 -17.75 2.71 -30.55
CA GLY A 167 -17.03 1.45 -30.77
C GLY A 167 -15.59 1.49 -30.28
N ASP A 168 -15.26 2.49 -29.46
CA ASP A 168 -13.93 2.68 -28.91
C ASP A 168 -13.68 1.78 -27.70
N MET A 169 -12.40 1.63 -27.34
CA MET A 169 -11.99 0.90 -26.13
C MET A 169 -11.64 1.89 -25.03
N ILE A 170 -11.95 1.52 -23.79
CA ILE A 170 -11.46 2.23 -22.60
C ILE A 170 -10.74 1.27 -21.68
N ALA A 171 -9.77 1.79 -20.93
CA ALA A 171 -9.14 1.07 -19.85
C ALA A 171 -9.42 1.75 -18.51
N LEU A 172 -9.80 0.95 -17.54
CA LEU A 172 -9.82 1.33 -16.14
C LEU A 172 -8.56 0.79 -15.46
N MET A 173 -7.85 1.68 -14.78
CA MET A 173 -6.67 1.32 -13.99
C MET A 173 -6.89 1.67 -12.54
N PHE A 174 -6.67 0.71 -11.64
CA PHE A 174 -6.51 0.98 -10.22
C PHE A 174 -5.02 1.03 -9.88
N VAL A 175 -4.63 2.05 -9.14
CA VAL A 175 -3.26 2.32 -8.73
C VAL A 175 -3.22 2.42 -7.22
N ASP A 176 -2.36 1.62 -6.59
CA ASP A 176 -2.17 1.62 -5.14
C ASP A 176 -0.68 1.77 -4.82
N LEU A 177 -0.36 2.61 -3.83
CA LEU A 177 1.02 2.85 -3.44
C LEU A 177 1.51 1.74 -2.52
N ASP A 178 2.50 1.01 -2.98
CA ASP A 178 3.08 -0.11 -2.24
C ASP A 178 3.69 0.37 -0.91
N ARG A 179 3.31 -0.28 0.18
CA ARG A 179 3.83 0.00 1.54
C ARG A 179 3.61 1.46 2.03
N PHE A 180 2.61 2.16 1.54
CA PHE A 180 2.33 3.56 1.92
C PHE A 180 2.19 3.75 3.45
N LYS A 181 1.68 2.75 4.15
CA LYS A 181 1.65 2.77 5.61
C LYS A 181 3.04 2.95 6.24
N ALA A 182 4.07 2.30 5.70
CA ALA A 182 5.44 2.44 6.19
C ALA A 182 5.99 3.87 5.97
N ILE A 183 5.57 4.53 4.88
CA ILE A 183 5.89 5.95 4.61
C ILE A 183 5.25 6.83 5.69
N ASN A 184 3.97 6.61 6.02
CA ASN A 184 3.29 7.33 7.09
C ASN A 184 3.93 7.09 8.45
N ASP A 185 4.32 5.85 8.74
CA ASP A 185 4.96 5.49 10.01
C ASP A 185 6.36 6.15 10.15
N SER A 186 7.06 6.37 9.03
CA SER A 186 8.39 7.00 9.00
C SER A 186 8.36 8.53 8.99
N LEU A 187 7.50 9.16 8.16
CA LEU A 187 7.47 10.60 7.91
C LEU A 187 6.33 11.33 8.64
N GLY A 188 5.46 10.57 9.32
CA GLY A 188 4.20 11.07 9.87
C GLY A 188 3.14 11.36 8.78
N HIS A 189 1.90 11.55 9.18
CA HIS A 189 0.78 11.79 8.26
C HIS A 189 0.98 13.01 7.35
N THR A 190 1.61 14.07 7.85
CA THR A 190 1.91 15.28 7.04
C THR A 190 2.89 14.98 5.90
N GLY A 191 3.87 14.09 6.15
CA GLY A 191 4.80 13.61 5.13
C GLY A 191 4.08 12.75 4.09
N GLY A 192 3.23 11.82 4.52
CA GLY A 192 2.39 11.02 3.65
C GLY A 192 1.45 11.86 2.78
N ASP A 193 0.82 12.89 3.34
CA ASP A 193 0.00 13.85 2.59
C ASP A 193 0.78 14.57 1.48
N SER A 194 2.05 14.89 1.74
CA SER A 194 2.92 15.51 0.73
C SER A 194 3.25 14.54 -0.39
N VAL A 195 3.48 13.26 -0.09
CA VAL A 195 3.67 12.19 -1.08
C VAL A 195 2.41 12.01 -1.92
N LEU A 196 1.22 11.95 -1.31
CA LEU A 196 -0.05 11.81 -2.05
C LEU A 196 -0.31 12.98 -3.03
N ARG A 197 -0.01 14.22 -2.63
CA ARG A 197 -0.13 15.38 -3.53
C ARG A 197 0.82 15.27 -4.71
N GLU A 198 2.04 14.87 -4.48
CA GLU A 198 3.04 14.72 -5.54
C GLU A 198 2.72 13.54 -6.47
N VAL A 199 2.23 12.41 -5.94
CA VAL A 199 1.69 11.29 -6.73
C VAL A 199 0.57 11.76 -7.65
N ALA A 200 -0.41 12.48 -7.09
CA ALA A 200 -1.53 13.04 -7.85
C ALA A 200 -1.05 13.92 -9.01
N ARG A 201 -0.10 14.83 -8.74
CA ARG A 201 0.50 15.71 -9.75
C ARG A 201 1.20 14.91 -10.85
N ARG A 202 2.01 13.92 -10.49
CA ARG A 202 2.75 13.10 -11.46
C ARG A 202 1.82 12.29 -12.37
N ILE A 203 0.77 11.69 -11.79
CA ILE A 203 -0.22 10.96 -12.58
C ILE A 203 -0.92 11.92 -13.55
N GLN A 204 -1.39 13.07 -13.06
CA GLN A 204 -2.12 14.04 -13.85
C GLN A 204 -1.29 14.62 -15.01
N GLU A 205 0.01 14.86 -14.81
CA GLU A 205 0.91 15.39 -15.85
C GLU A 205 1.20 14.38 -16.98
N ARG A 206 0.94 13.08 -16.75
CA ARG A 206 1.14 12.02 -17.75
C ARG A 206 -0.09 11.69 -18.56
N LEU A 207 -1.25 12.08 -18.08
CA LEU A 207 -2.53 11.78 -18.71
C LEU A 207 -2.95 12.92 -19.65
N ARG A 208 -3.78 12.57 -20.64
CA ARG A 208 -4.38 13.50 -21.57
C ARG A 208 -5.55 14.22 -20.90
N GLU A 209 -6.00 15.32 -21.50
CA GLU A 209 -7.16 16.08 -21.01
C GLU A 209 -8.47 15.27 -21.09
N SER A 210 -8.55 14.28 -22.02
CA SER A 210 -9.66 13.34 -22.13
C SER A 210 -9.67 12.30 -21.02
N ASP A 211 -8.50 11.98 -20.41
CA ASP A 211 -8.40 10.95 -19.40
C ASP A 211 -8.86 11.48 -18.04
N THR A 212 -9.39 10.60 -17.21
CA THR A 212 -9.81 10.98 -15.86
C THR A 212 -8.90 10.33 -14.82
N VAL A 213 -8.39 11.13 -13.89
CA VAL A 213 -7.70 10.64 -12.70
C VAL A 213 -8.48 11.01 -11.44
N ALA A 214 -8.59 10.05 -10.53
CA ALA A 214 -9.32 10.19 -9.28
C ALA A 214 -8.54 9.62 -8.11
N ARG A 215 -8.81 10.12 -6.90
CA ARG A 215 -8.41 9.48 -5.66
C ARG A 215 -9.63 8.88 -4.97
N LEU A 216 -9.61 7.57 -4.75
CA LEU A 216 -10.75 6.84 -4.19
C LEU A 216 -10.77 6.85 -2.66
N GLY A 217 -9.59 7.04 -2.05
CA GLY A 217 -9.36 7.14 -0.61
C GLY A 217 -8.01 6.55 -0.21
N GLY A 218 -7.46 6.93 0.95
CA GLY A 218 -6.16 6.44 1.40
C GLY A 218 -5.05 6.66 0.38
N ASP A 219 -4.42 5.58 -0.07
CA ASP A 219 -3.35 5.47 -1.06
C ASP A 219 -3.83 4.95 -2.43
N GLU A 220 -5.17 4.83 -2.61
CA GLU A 220 -5.77 4.31 -3.83
C GLU A 220 -6.15 5.43 -4.81
N PHE A 221 -5.67 5.29 -6.06
CA PHE A 221 -6.02 6.13 -7.18
C PHE A 221 -6.69 5.31 -8.28
N ALA A 222 -7.47 5.97 -9.13
CA ALA A 222 -8.07 5.35 -10.31
C ALA A 222 -7.84 6.24 -11.54
N VAL A 223 -7.64 5.60 -12.69
CA VAL A 223 -7.45 6.26 -13.97
C VAL A 223 -8.39 5.64 -14.98
N ILE A 224 -9.13 6.49 -15.71
CA ILE A 224 -9.91 6.10 -16.88
C ILE A 224 -9.15 6.62 -18.10
N VAL A 225 -8.72 5.73 -18.96
CA VAL A 225 -8.06 6.06 -20.23
C VAL A 225 -9.07 5.83 -21.34
N GLU A 226 -9.40 6.91 -22.06
CA GLU A 226 -10.38 6.89 -23.16
C GLU A 226 -9.68 6.82 -24.52
N ASP A 227 -10.44 6.58 -25.57
CA ASP A 227 -10.00 6.58 -26.97
C ASP A 227 -8.80 5.67 -27.25
N LEU A 228 -8.83 4.45 -26.72
CA LEU A 228 -7.83 3.43 -26.98
C LEU A 228 -8.08 2.72 -28.30
N SER A 229 -7.04 2.58 -29.11
CA SER A 229 -7.09 1.81 -30.35
C SER A 229 -6.87 0.30 -30.11
N GLU A 230 -6.03 -0.04 -29.14
CA GLU A 230 -5.71 -1.41 -28.75
C GLU A 230 -5.37 -1.52 -27.26
N ALA A 231 -5.50 -2.73 -26.69
CA ALA A 231 -5.21 -2.95 -25.26
C ALA A 231 -3.75 -2.65 -24.89
N GLN A 232 -2.82 -2.75 -25.85
CA GLN A 232 -1.41 -2.40 -25.66
C GLN A 232 -1.20 -0.92 -25.32
N ASP A 233 -2.08 -0.05 -25.77
CA ASP A 233 -2.00 1.37 -25.45
C ASP A 233 -2.19 1.61 -23.94
N ALA A 234 -3.10 0.84 -23.32
CA ALA A 234 -3.27 0.85 -21.87
C ALA A 234 -2.01 0.35 -21.13
N ALA A 235 -1.32 -0.67 -21.67
CA ALA A 235 -0.07 -1.14 -21.08
C ALA A 235 1.01 -0.04 -21.03
N ARG A 236 1.16 0.74 -22.12
CA ARG A 236 2.14 1.85 -22.17
C ARG A 236 1.82 2.92 -21.12
N VAL A 237 0.55 3.29 -20.96
CA VAL A 237 0.14 4.24 -19.92
C VAL A 237 0.48 3.69 -18.54
N ALA A 238 0.18 2.42 -18.26
CA ALA A 238 0.48 1.80 -16.98
C ALA A 238 1.99 1.69 -16.71
N GLU A 239 2.80 1.32 -17.73
CA GLU A 239 4.27 1.31 -17.63
C GLU A 239 4.83 2.70 -17.31
N ASP A 240 4.33 3.73 -17.99
CA ASP A 240 4.71 5.12 -17.73
C ASP A 240 4.34 5.54 -16.29
N LEU A 241 3.15 5.16 -15.81
CA LEU A 241 2.72 5.44 -14.44
C LEU A 241 3.62 4.75 -13.41
N VAL A 242 3.90 3.44 -13.57
CA VAL A 242 4.80 2.70 -12.69
C VAL A 242 6.20 3.33 -12.69
N SER A 243 6.73 3.67 -13.88
CA SER A 243 8.05 4.27 -14.03
C SER A 243 8.17 5.63 -13.34
N ILE A 244 7.22 6.54 -13.55
CA ILE A 244 7.28 7.89 -12.98
C ILE A 244 7.05 7.89 -11.47
N LEU A 245 6.23 6.97 -10.96
CA LEU A 245 5.98 6.81 -9.53
C LEU A 245 7.17 6.17 -8.82
N SER A 246 7.95 5.31 -9.50
CA SER A 246 9.17 4.72 -8.96
C SER A 246 10.33 5.74 -8.81
N THR A 247 10.23 6.92 -9.45
CA THR A 247 11.24 7.97 -9.27
C THR A 247 11.13 8.53 -7.85
N PRO A 248 12.23 8.57 -7.05
CA PRO A 248 12.17 9.02 -5.67
C PRO A 248 11.53 10.41 -5.50
N PHE A 249 10.80 10.60 -4.43
CA PHE A 249 10.19 11.87 -4.05
C PHE A 249 11.11 12.61 -3.10
N ILE A 250 11.17 13.94 -3.20
CA ILE A 250 11.91 14.74 -2.23
C ILE A 250 10.90 15.31 -1.22
N SER A 251 10.96 14.83 0.01
CA SER A 251 10.17 15.37 1.13
C SER A 251 11.11 15.83 2.24
N ASN A 252 11.01 17.10 2.62
CA ASN A 252 11.86 17.72 3.65
C ASN A 252 13.37 17.53 3.44
N GLY A 253 13.82 17.46 2.16
CA GLY A 253 15.23 17.25 1.81
C GLY A 253 15.71 15.80 1.84
N HIS A 254 14.83 14.84 2.08
CA HIS A 254 15.11 13.40 2.02
C HIS A 254 14.45 12.77 0.79
N GLU A 255 15.16 11.84 0.17
CA GLU A 255 14.62 10.99 -0.89
C GLU A 255 13.73 9.91 -0.28
N VAL A 256 12.48 9.84 -0.75
CA VAL A 256 11.47 8.85 -0.33
C VAL A 256 11.20 7.97 -1.53
N PRO A 257 11.62 6.69 -1.52
CA PRO A 257 11.24 5.75 -2.55
C PRO A 257 9.75 5.43 -2.44
N VAL A 258 9.04 5.51 -3.54
CA VAL A 258 7.64 5.10 -3.66
C VAL A 258 7.55 4.11 -4.81
N ALA A 259 6.71 3.11 -4.66
CA ALA A 259 6.38 2.16 -5.69
C ALA A 259 4.87 2.06 -5.82
N ALA A 260 4.36 1.62 -6.95
CA ALA A 260 2.94 1.49 -7.19
C ALA A 260 2.60 0.19 -7.91
N SER A 261 1.50 -0.42 -7.50
CA SER A 261 0.89 -1.57 -8.16
C SER A 261 -0.31 -1.11 -8.98
N VAL A 262 -0.34 -1.46 -10.27
CA VAL A 262 -1.38 -1.04 -11.22
C VAL A 262 -2.15 -2.25 -11.74
N GLY A 263 -3.47 -2.25 -11.56
CA GLY A 263 -4.37 -3.24 -12.16
C GLY A 263 -5.17 -2.65 -13.31
N ILE A 264 -5.23 -3.34 -14.44
CA ILE A 264 -5.83 -2.87 -15.68
C ILE A 264 -6.98 -3.79 -16.10
N ALA A 265 -8.15 -3.22 -16.29
CA ALA A 265 -9.29 -3.87 -16.95
C ALA A 265 -9.67 -3.07 -18.18
N VAL A 266 -10.01 -3.76 -19.28
CA VAL A 266 -10.31 -3.14 -20.58
C VAL A 266 -11.74 -3.48 -21.00
N TRP A 267 -12.53 -2.45 -21.30
CA TRP A 267 -13.83 -2.60 -21.96
C TRP A 267 -13.64 -2.61 -23.48
N PRO A 268 -14.34 -3.48 -24.27
CA PRO A 268 -15.44 -4.35 -23.85
C PRO A 268 -15.04 -5.75 -23.38
N SER A 269 -13.75 -6.08 -23.23
CA SER A 269 -13.32 -7.42 -22.78
C SER A 269 -13.80 -7.74 -21.37
N SER A 270 -13.76 -6.76 -20.44
CA SER A 270 -14.49 -6.81 -19.16
C SER A 270 -15.88 -6.22 -19.38
N GLY A 271 -16.93 -6.89 -18.92
CA GLY A 271 -18.28 -6.35 -18.94
C GLY A 271 -18.41 -5.10 -18.07
N GLU A 272 -19.39 -4.24 -18.38
CA GLU A 272 -19.60 -2.97 -17.70
C GLU A 272 -19.70 -3.12 -16.17
N ASP A 273 -20.48 -4.09 -15.68
CA ASP A 273 -20.65 -4.38 -14.25
C ASP A 273 -19.40 -4.99 -13.58
N ALA A 274 -18.49 -5.57 -14.35
CA ALA A 274 -17.32 -6.27 -13.85
C ALA A 274 -16.06 -5.40 -13.84
N LEU A 275 -16.00 -4.33 -14.65
CA LEU A 275 -14.80 -3.56 -14.94
C LEU A 275 -14.06 -3.07 -13.68
N LEU A 276 -14.80 -2.56 -12.69
CA LEU A 276 -14.23 -2.11 -11.39
C LEU A 276 -13.61 -3.28 -10.61
N LYS A 277 -14.34 -4.40 -10.53
CA LYS A 277 -13.89 -5.60 -9.83
C LYS A 277 -12.68 -6.23 -10.50
N ASP A 278 -12.66 -6.21 -11.82
CA ASP A 278 -11.61 -6.80 -12.63
C ASP A 278 -10.31 -5.99 -12.52
N ALA A 279 -10.40 -4.64 -12.53
CA ALA A 279 -9.25 -3.78 -12.28
C ALA A 279 -8.67 -3.96 -10.87
N ASP A 280 -9.53 -4.10 -9.84
CA ASP A 280 -9.11 -4.36 -8.46
C ASP A 280 -8.41 -5.72 -8.33
N ALA A 281 -8.97 -6.78 -8.92
CA ALA A 281 -8.35 -8.11 -8.93
C ALA A 281 -6.97 -8.09 -9.62
N ALA A 282 -6.82 -7.34 -10.71
CA ALA A 282 -5.55 -7.18 -11.41
C ALA A 282 -4.53 -6.40 -10.57
N MET A 283 -4.92 -5.32 -9.91
CA MET A 283 -4.08 -4.54 -9.00
C MET A 283 -3.58 -5.40 -7.83
N TYR A 284 -4.47 -6.17 -7.23
CA TYR A 284 -4.09 -7.08 -6.16
C TYR A 284 -3.07 -8.12 -6.65
N ARG A 285 -3.20 -8.62 -7.87
CA ARG A 285 -2.22 -9.52 -8.50
C ARG A 285 -0.87 -8.83 -8.73
N ALA A 286 -0.86 -7.56 -9.09
CA ALA A 286 0.37 -6.78 -9.21
C ALA A 286 1.12 -6.71 -7.86
N LYS A 287 0.40 -6.48 -6.75
CA LYS A 287 0.96 -6.51 -5.39
C LYS A 287 1.55 -7.87 -5.03
N GLN A 288 0.84 -8.98 -5.34
CA GLN A 288 1.33 -10.34 -5.05
C GLN A 288 2.62 -10.70 -5.81
N ARG A 289 2.85 -10.10 -6.98
CA ARG A 289 4.07 -10.29 -7.77
C ARG A 289 5.24 -9.41 -7.33
N GLY A 290 5.17 -8.86 -6.13
CA GLY A 290 6.25 -8.07 -5.51
C GLY A 290 6.05 -6.56 -5.61
N GLY A 291 4.91 -6.09 -6.13
CA GLY A 291 4.63 -4.66 -6.30
C GLY A 291 5.45 -4.02 -7.43
N ASN A 292 5.36 -2.69 -7.56
CA ASN A 292 6.07 -1.89 -8.58
C ASN A 292 5.93 -2.43 -10.01
N ASN A 293 4.73 -2.88 -10.36
CA ASN A 293 4.41 -3.42 -11.68
C ASN A 293 2.95 -3.20 -12.02
N HIS A 294 2.58 -3.52 -13.26
CA HIS A 294 1.19 -3.54 -13.71
C HIS A 294 0.75 -4.95 -14.11
N GLN A 295 -0.54 -5.24 -14.02
CA GLN A 295 -1.15 -6.48 -14.46
C GLN A 295 -2.47 -6.19 -15.17
N PHE A 296 -2.70 -6.90 -16.29
CA PHE A 296 -4.01 -6.97 -16.90
C PHE A 296 -4.90 -7.99 -16.20
N TYR A 297 -6.16 -7.69 -16.12
CA TYR A 297 -7.15 -8.64 -15.65
C TYR A 297 -7.24 -9.87 -16.58
N THR A 298 -7.34 -11.05 -15.97
CA THR A 298 -7.68 -12.30 -16.64
C THR A 298 -8.74 -13.06 -15.84
N GLU A 299 -9.54 -13.91 -16.50
CA GLU A 299 -10.59 -14.69 -15.83
C GLU A 299 -10.04 -15.58 -14.70
N GLU A 300 -8.81 -16.10 -14.85
CA GLU A 300 -8.14 -16.89 -13.82
C GLU A 300 -7.93 -16.09 -12.51
N MET A 301 -7.80 -14.76 -12.59
CA MET A 301 -7.64 -13.92 -11.39
C MET A 301 -8.88 -13.92 -10.50
N ASN A 302 -10.08 -13.92 -11.08
CA ASN A 302 -11.32 -14.03 -10.30
C ASN A 302 -11.44 -15.38 -9.59
N VAL A 303 -11.05 -16.46 -10.27
CA VAL A 303 -11.04 -17.80 -9.67
C VAL A 303 -10.06 -17.84 -8.49
N GLN A 304 -8.86 -17.25 -8.66
CA GLN A 304 -7.85 -17.18 -7.61
C GLN A 304 -8.30 -16.31 -6.43
N ALA A 305 -8.92 -15.16 -6.69
CA ALA A 305 -9.45 -14.29 -5.65
C ALA A 305 -10.55 -14.98 -4.82
N ALA A 306 -11.48 -15.66 -5.48
CA ALA A 306 -12.53 -16.43 -4.82
C ALA A 306 -11.95 -17.61 -4.00
N ALA A 307 -10.96 -18.32 -4.55
CA ALA A 307 -10.26 -19.40 -3.85
C ALA A 307 -9.54 -18.89 -2.60
N ARG A 308 -8.88 -17.73 -2.70
CA ARG A 308 -8.21 -17.09 -1.57
C ARG A 308 -9.18 -16.70 -0.44
N LEU A 309 -10.31 -16.07 -0.77
CA LEU A 309 -11.34 -15.72 0.22
C LEU A 309 -11.90 -16.97 0.93
N ALA A 310 -12.06 -18.08 0.19
CA ALA A 310 -12.48 -19.35 0.78
C ALA A 310 -11.40 -19.86 1.75
N LEU A 311 -10.12 -19.86 1.36
CA LEU A 311 -9.00 -20.26 2.22
C LEU A 311 -8.89 -19.36 3.46
N GLU A 312 -9.04 -18.05 3.32
CA GLU A 312 -9.01 -17.11 4.44
C GLU A 312 -10.08 -17.43 5.48
N ARG A 313 -11.30 -17.71 5.03
CA ARG A 313 -12.41 -18.10 5.91
C ARG A 313 -12.11 -19.42 6.64
N ASP A 314 -11.54 -20.40 5.94
CA ASP A 314 -11.27 -21.73 6.48
C ASP A 314 -10.06 -21.68 7.44
N LEU A 315 -9.03 -20.91 7.15
CA LEU A 315 -7.87 -20.67 8.03
C LEU A 315 -8.24 -20.08 9.39
N ARG A 316 -9.29 -19.24 9.47
CA ARG A 316 -9.77 -18.69 10.74
C ARG A 316 -10.24 -19.76 11.73
N ARG A 317 -10.57 -20.96 11.25
CA ARG A 317 -11.04 -22.11 12.04
C ARG A 317 -10.05 -23.26 12.10
N ALA A 318 -9.02 -23.24 11.26
CA ALA A 318 -8.07 -24.34 11.10
C ALA A 318 -7.32 -24.68 12.42
N LEU A 319 -6.97 -23.65 13.21
CA LEU A 319 -6.30 -23.85 14.50
C LEU A 319 -7.22 -24.51 15.53
N GLU A 320 -8.49 -24.11 15.60
CA GLU A 320 -9.50 -24.68 16.50
C GLU A 320 -9.87 -26.13 16.11
N ARG A 321 -9.74 -26.46 14.83
CA ARG A 321 -10.05 -27.78 14.27
C ARG A 321 -8.86 -28.73 14.23
N GLU A 322 -7.70 -28.31 14.75
CA GLU A 322 -6.46 -29.11 14.75
C GLU A 322 -6.03 -29.55 13.33
N GLU A 323 -6.30 -28.72 12.31
CA GLU A 323 -5.97 -29.03 10.91
C GLU A 323 -4.50 -28.75 10.56
N PHE A 324 -3.74 -28.08 11.43
CA PHE A 324 -2.32 -27.86 11.25
C PHE A 324 -1.50 -29.06 11.76
N LEU A 325 -0.44 -29.37 11.03
CA LEU A 325 0.51 -30.41 11.40
C LEU A 325 1.94 -30.00 10.99
N LEU A 326 2.95 -30.64 11.58
CA LEU A 326 4.34 -30.39 11.25
C LEU A 326 4.93 -31.59 10.51
N HIS A 327 5.60 -31.30 9.39
CA HIS A 327 6.55 -32.21 8.78
C HIS A 327 7.98 -31.77 9.11
N TYR A 328 8.91 -32.70 9.11
CA TYR A 328 10.29 -32.43 9.47
C TYR A 328 11.21 -32.83 8.32
N GLN A 329 12.12 -31.91 7.94
CA GLN A 329 13.10 -32.18 6.91
C GLN A 329 14.49 -32.30 7.53
N PRO A 330 15.27 -33.36 7.20
CA PRO A 330 16.58 -33.58 7.81
C PRO A 330 17.61 -32.57 7.31
N GLN A 331 18.39 -32.03 8.26
CA GLN A 331 19.62 -31.30 8.04
C GLN A 331 20.79 -32.23 8.30
N VAL A 332 21.66 -32.38 7.30
CA VAL A 332 22.70 -33.41 7.27
C VAL A 332 24.08 -32.75 7.35
N ASP A 333 24.90 -33.19 8.30
CA ASP A 333 26.31 -32.83 8.37
C ASP A 333 27.08 -33.46 7.19
N LEU A 334 27.74 -32.63 6.39
CA LEU A 334 28.40 -33.07 5.16
C LEU A 334 29.71 -33.81 5.38
N ALA A 335 30.31 -33.70 6.56
CA ALA A 335 31.55 -34.41 6.92
C ALA A 335 31.26 -35.83 7.42
N THR A 336 30.13 -36.02 8.15
CA THR A 336 29.78 -37.35 8.75
C THR A 336 28.68 -38.06 7.98
N GLY A 337 27.83 -37.32 7.24
CA GLY A 337 26.62 -37.83 6.61
C GLY A 337 25.45 -38.07 7.58
N GLU A 338 25.60 -37.72 8.86
CA GLU A 338 24.60 -37.93 9.89
C GLU A 338 23.55 -36.80 9.92
N VAL A 339 22.34 -37.13 10.40
CA VAL A 339 21.29 -36.12 10.63
C VAL A 339 21.59 -35.36 11.92
N VAL A 340 21.80 -34.06 11.83
CA VAL A 340 22.16 -33.17 12.96
C VAL A 340 21.06 -32.18 13.31
N GLY A 341 20.08 -32.02 12.42
CA GLY A 341 18.96 -31.12 12.61
C GLY A 341 17.71 -31.58 11.87
N ALA A 342 16.60 -30.97 12.23
CA ALA A 342 15.28 -31.14 11.61
C ALA A 342 14.59 -29.78 11.47
N GLU A 343 14.32 -29.36 10.28
CA GLU A 343 13.49 -28.18 10.07
C GLU A 343 11.99 -28.52 10.18
N ALA A 344 11.29 -27.88 11.09
CA ALA A 344 9.86 -28.03 11.30
C ALA A 344 9.08 -27.18 10.30
N LEU A 345 8.43 -27.82 9.39
CA LEU A 345 7.72 -27.23 8.27
C LEU A 345 6.21 -27.36 8.45
N LEU A 346 5.53 -26.24 8.59
CA LEU A 346 4.07 -26.18 8.75
C LEU A 346 3.36 -26.79 7.54
N ARG A 347 2.33 -27.59 7.80
CA ARG A 347 1.42 -28.18 6.82
C ARG A 347 -0.02 -27.92 7.25
N TRP A 348 -0.91 -27.79 6.31
CA TRP A 348 -2.33 -27.65 6.56
C TRP A 348 -3.11 -28.79 5.89
N GLN A 349 -3.68 -29.66 6.71
CA GLN A 349 -4.54 -30.75 6.26
C GLN A 349 -5.98 -30.26 6.22
N HIS A 350 -6.44 -29.85 5.04
CA HIS A 350 -7.80 -29.37 4.84
C HIS A 350 -8.73 -30.54 4.53
N ASP A 351 -9.92 -30.57 5.15
CA ASP A 351 -10.87 -31.67 5.01
C ASP A 351 -11.25 -31.98 3.55
N GLU A 352 -11.48 -30.95 2.72
CA GLU A 352 -11.93 -31.10 1.33
C GLU A 352 -10.78 -31.06 0.31
N ARG A 353 -9.68 -30.33 0.62
CA ARG A 353 -8.56 -30.07 -0.32
C ARG A 353 -7.36 -30.98 -0.10
N GLY A 354 -7.37 -31.76 0.99
CA GLY A 354 -6.20 -32.51 1.41
C GLY A 354 -5.07 -31.62 1.92
N LEU A 355 -3.84 -31.96 1.61
CA LEU A 355 -2.67 -31.20 2.06
C LEU A 355 -2.47 -29.94 1.21
N VAL A 356 -2.75 -28.77 1.80
CA VAL A 356 -2.59 -27.46 1.14
C VAL A 356 -1.13 -27.01 1.20
N SER A 357 -0.63 -26.42 0.11
CA SER A 357 0.76 -25.95 0.01
C SER A 357 1.03 -24.76 0.96
N PRO A 358 2.16 -24.76 1.70
CA PRO A 358 2.59 -23.62 2.50
C PRO A 358 2.67 -22.30 1.72
N ALA A 359 3.14 -22.33 0.48
CA ALA A 359 3.20 -21.17 -0.40
C ALA A 359 1.83 -20.54 -0.71
N GLU A 360 0.74 -21.32 -0.54
CA GLU A 360 -0.63 -20.84 -0.76
C GLU A 360 -1.24 -20.21 0.50
N PHE A 361 -1.02 -20.79 1.68
CA PHE A 361 -1.72 -20.38 2.90
C PHE A 361 -0.90 -19.51 3.87
N ILE A 362 0.43 -19.62 3.92
CA ILE A 362 1.28 -18.82 4.81
C ILE A 362 1.13 -17.32 4.53
N PRO A 363 1.17 -16.84 3.27
CA PRO A 363 0.93 -15.41 2.99
C PRO A 363 -0.45 -14.92 3.47
N ILE A 364 -1.48 -15.79 3.39
CA ILE A 364 -2.82 -15.44 3.89
C ILE A 364 -2.80 -15.33 5.43
N LEU A 365 -2.16 -16.29 6.14
CA LEU A 365 -1.99 -16.21 7.60
C LEU A 365 -1.29 -14.91 8.04
N GLU A 366 -0.28 -14.50 7.27
CA GLU A 366 0.42 -13.24 7.52
C GLU A 366 -0.49 -12.04 7.32
N ASP A 367 -1.21 -11.95 6.20
CA ASP A 367 -2.09 -10.83 5.88
C ASP A 367 -3.20 -10.65 6.92
N ILE A 368 -3.85 -11.73 7.34
CA ILE A 368 -4.92 -11.70 8.34
C ILE A 368 -4.41 -11.70 9.80
N GLY A 369 -3.09 -11.78 10.01
CA GLY A 369 -2.46 -11.74 11.33
C GLY A 369 -2.53 -13.03 12.14
N LEU A 370 -3.07 -14.11 11.58
CA LEU A 370 -3.15 -15.42 12.23
C LEU A 370 -1.82 -16.15 12.28
N ILE A 371 -0.80 -15.70 11.55
CA ILE A 371 0.56 -16.26 11.63
C ILE A 371 1.14 -16.18 13.05
N VAL A 372 0.67 -15.25 13.89
CA VAL A 372 1.14 -15.12 15.29
C VAL A 372 0.65 -16.26 16.17
N PRO A 373 -0.67 -16.52 16.32
CA PRO A 373 -1.13 -17.68 17.10
C PRO A 373 -0.74 -19.02 16.47
N VAL A 374 -0.72 -19.15 15.15
CA VAL A 374 -0.25 -20.37 14.47
C VAL A 374 1.23 -20.58 14.73
N GLY A 375 2.08 -19.56 14.67
CA GLY A 375 3.50 -19.66 14.95
C GLY A 375 3.80 -20.00 16.42
N ALA A 376 3.00 -19.54 17.37
CA ALA A 376 3.10 -19.96 18.76
C ALA A 376 2.78 -21.47 18.91
N TRP A 377 1.75 -21.95 18.22
CA TRP A 377 1.43 -23.38 18.17
C TRP A 377 2.56 -24.20 17.53
N VAL A 378 3.13 -23.72 16.41
CA VAL A 378 4.27 -24.36 15.73
C VAL A 378 5.46 -24.51 16.70
N LEU A 379 5.85 -23.45 17.39
CA LEU A 379 6.94 -23.46 18.39
C LEU A 379 6.67 -24.51 19.48
N GLY A 380 5.48 -24.50 20.07
CA GLY A 380 5.10 -25.46 21.10
C GLY A 380 5.13 -26.89 20.61
N GLU A 381 4.56 -27.18 19.43
CA GLU A 381 4.53 -28.56 18.89
C GLU A 381 5.92 -29.04 18.46
N ALA A 382 6.74 -28.19 17.82
CA ALA A 382 8.11 -28.48 17.45
C ALA A 382 8.96 -28.81 18.69
N CYS A 383 8.84 -28.03 19.76
CA CYS A 383 9.54 -28.29 21.03
C CYS A 383 9.07 -29.61 21.69
N ARG A 384 7.74 -29.83 21.73
CA ARG A 384 7.19 -31.11 22.27
C ARG A 384 7.69 -32.33 21.47
N GLN A 385 7.73 -32.20 20.14
CA GLN A 385 8.19 -33.31 19.29
C GLN A 385 9.70 -33.57 19.46
N GLY A 386 10.52 -32.54 19.53
CA GLY A 386 11.95 -32.69 19.82
C GLY A 386 12.19 -33.36 21.18
N ARG A 387 11.38 -33.01 22.18
CA ARG A 387 11.44 -33.69 23.49
C ARG A 387 11.01 -35.15 23.42
N ARG A 388 9.93 -35.51 22.69
CA ARG A 388 9.48 -36.90 22.48
C ARG A 388 10.58 -37.75 21.86
N TRP A 389 11.29 -37.28 20.84
CA TRP A 389 12.39 -38.00 20.21
C TRP A 389 13.55 -38.25 21.18
N ARG A 390 13.87 -37.23 21.98
CA ARG A 390 14.91 -37.36 23.01
C ARG A 390 14.54 -38.39 24.10
N ASP A 391 13.29 -38.35 24.57
CA ASP A 391 12.78 -39.30 25.59
C ASP A 391 12.70 -40.73 25.05
N ALA A 392 12.50 -40.91 23.75
CA ALA A 392 12.58 -42.19 23.05
C ALA A 392 14.03 -42.68 22.86
N GLY A 393 15.04 -41.92 23.29
CA GLY A 393 16.46 -42.31 23.19
C GLY A 393 17.04 -42.15 21.79
N LEU A 394 16.38 -41.42 20.90
CA LEU A 394 16.87 -41.13 19.54
C LEU A 394 18.05 -40.13 19.60
N ALA A 395 18.86 -40.12 18.54
CA ALA A 395 19.96 -39.17 18.41
C ALA A 395 19.48 -37.74 18.63
N PRO A 396 20.19 -36.93 19.44
CA PRO A 396 19.78 -35.54 19.70
C PRO A 396 19.94 -34.73 18.43
N VAL A 397 18.80 -34.25 17.89
CA VAL A 397 18.76 -33.35 16.74
C VAL A 397 18.31 -31.98 17.17
N ARG A 398 18.80 -30.98 16.48
CA ARG A 398 18.34 -29.61 16.58
C ARG A 398 17.00 -29.46 15.84
N ILE A 399 16.06 -28.73 16.44
CA ILE A 399 14.78 -28.41 15.79
C ILE A 399 14.82 -26.96 15.33
N ALA A 400 14.73 -26.74 14.04
CA ALA A 400 14.70 -25.43 13.43
C ALA A 400 13.24 -25.00 13.14
N VAL A 401 12.88 -23.77 13.47
CA VAL A 401 11.53 -23.21 13.32
C VAL A 401 11.61 -21.84 12.68
N ASN A 402 10.89 -21.66 11.59
CA ASN A 402 10.78 -20.40 10.87
C ASN A 402 9.99 -19.34 11.65
N LEU A 403 10.49 -18.10 11.68
CA LEU A 403 9.80 -16.93 12.26
C LEU A 403 9.38 -15.95 11.18
N SER A 404 8.12 -15.52 11.26
CA SER A 404 7.59 -14.47 10.38
C SER A 404 7.96 -13.05 10.86
N ALA A 405 7.90 -12.08 9.93
CA ALA A 405 8.08 -10.66 10.21
C ALA A 405 7.13 -10.14 11.31
N ARG A 406 5.90 -10.63 11.33
CA ARG A 406 4.88 -10.21 12.31
C ARG A 406 5.14 -10.74 13.72
N GLN A 407 5.82 -11.87 13.85
CA GLN A 407 6.19 -12.43 15.15
C GLN A 407 7.40 -11.71 15.74
N LEU A 408 8.47 -11.50 14.95
CA LEU A 408 9.70 -10.86 15.42
C LEU A 408 9.47 -9.42 15.94
N GLY A 409 8.43 -8.72 15.48
CA GLY A 409 8.10 -7.37 15.93
C GLY A 409 7.23 -7.29 17.18
N ARG A 410 6.93 -8.40 17.85
CA ARG A 410 6.07 -8.40 19.05
C ARG A 410 6.89 -8.59 20.32
N GLU A 411 6.61 -7.77 21.33
CA GLU A 411 7.20 -7.91 22.67
C GLU A 411 6.90 -9.26 23.31
N SER A 412 5.79 -9.91 22.92
CA SER A 412 5.39 -11.22 23.43
C SER A 412 6.19 -12.41 22.88
N LEU A 413 7.05 -12.21 21.86
CA LEU A 413 7.78 -13.34 21.24
C LEU A 413 8.69 -14.05 22.25
N VAL A 414 9.39 -13.30 23.09
CA VAL A 414 10.27 -13.87 24.13
C VAL A 414 9.47 -14.79 25.04
N GLY A 415 8.34 -14.32 25.58
CA GLY A 415 7.46 -15.13 26.41
C GLY A 415 6.93 -16.38 25.69
N THR A 416 6.55 -16.23 24.40
CA THR A 416 6.10 -17.39 23.59
C THR A 416 7.17 -18.48 23.46
N VAL A 417 8.44 -18.09 23.28
CA VAL A 417 9.57 -19.05 23.19
C VAL A 417 9.87 -19.67 24.56
N GLU A 418 9.86 -18.86 25.64
CA GLU A 418 10.04 -19.33 27.01
C GLU A 418 8.96 -20.34 27.39
N ASP A 419 7.69 -20.02 27.16
CA ASP A 419 6.54 -20.91 27.44
C ASP A 419 6.67 -22.24 26.67
N ALA A 420 7.01 -22.20 25.37
CA ALA A 420 7.18 -23.40 24.55
C ALA A 420 8.30 -24.32 25.07
N LEU A 421 9.42 -23.75 25.54
CA LEU A 421 10.54 -24.48 26.11
C LEU A 421 10.21 -25.04 27.52
N GLU A 422 9.54 -24.23 28.36
CA GLU A 422 9.14 -24.62 29.71
C GLU A 422 8.10 -25.77 29.68
N GLU A 423 7.04 -25.61 28.88
CA GLU A 423 5.98 -26.61 28.74
C GLU A 423 6.50 -27.93 28.16
N SER A 424 7.39 -27.87 27.17
CA SER A 424 7.94 -29.08 26.53
C SER A 424 9.07 -29.73 27.34
N GLY A 425 9.81 -28.97 28.14
CA GLY A 425 11.04 -29.39 28.78
C GLY A 425 12.19 -29.67 27.81
N LEU A 426 12.16 -29.13 26.60
CA LEU A 426 13.24 -29.22 25.63
C LEU A 426 14.42 -28.32 26.08
N ASP A 427 15.66 -28.83 25.92
CA ASP A 427 16.86 -27.99 26.14
C ASP A 427 16.88 -26.83 25.14
N PRO A 428 16.98 -25.56 25.57
CA PRO A 428 17.04 -24.40 24.67
C PRO A 428 18.10 -24.52 23.57
N GLY A 429 19.23 -25.21 23.84
CA GLY A 429 20.27 -25.44 22.85
C GLY A 429 19.88 -26.41 21.71
N CYS A 430 18.71 -27.06 21.82
CA CYS A 430 18.13 -27.91 20.77
C CYS A 430 17.12 -27.15 19.91
N LEU A 431 16.73 -25.92 20.26
CA LEU A 431 15.87 -25.07 19.43
C LEU A 431 16.71 -24.08 18.63
N GLU A 432 16.42 -23.96 17.34
CA GLU A 432 16.96 -22.95 16.43
C GLU A 432 15.81 -22.16 15.83
N LEU A 433 15.89 -20.83 15.83
CA LEU A 433 14.92 -19.96 15.18
C LEU A 433 15.50 -19.44 13.87
N GLU A 434 14.78 -19.63 12.78
CA GLU A 434 15.18 -19.20 11.45
C GLU A 434 14.51 -17.88 11.10
N ILE A 435 15.31 -16.89 10.68
CA ILE A 435 14.86 -15.52 10.39
C ILE A 435 15.39 -15.16 9.00
N THR A 436 14.52 -14.78 8.07
CA THR A 436 14.96 -14.42 6.73
C THR A 436 15.79 -13.13 6.71
N GLU A 437 16.73 -13.03 5.79
CA GLU A 437 17.57 -11.86 5.57
C GLU A 437 16.72 -10.59 5.39
N SER A 438 15.71 -10.64 4.52
CA SER A 438 14.81 -9.53 4.20
C SER A 438 14.14 -8.95 5.44
N LEU A 439 13.76 -9.80 6.38
CA LEU A 439 13.10 -9.42 7.62
C LEU A 439 14.00 -8.56 8.53
N LEU A 440 15.29 -8.88 8.59
CA LEU A 440 16.27 -8.10 9.34
C LEU A 440 16.55 -6.74 8.69
N VAL A 441 16.51 -6.67 7.37
CA VAL A 441 16.67 -5.41 6.62
C VAL A 441 15.46 -4.50 6.82
N GLU A 442 14.26 -5.02 6.67
CA GLU A 442 13.00 -4.26 6.81
C GLU A 442 12.79 -3.69 8.20
N ARG A 443 13.18 -4.42 9.24
CA ARG A 443 13.02 -4.01 10.64
C ARG A 443 14.18 -3.18 11.20
N GLY A 444 15.30 -3.10 10.52
CA GLY A 444 16.45 -2.30 10.90
C GLY A 444 16.91 -2.55 12.35
N GLU A 445 17.07 -1.49 13.16
CA GLU A 445 17.52 -1.59 14.55
C GLU A 445 16.52 -2.31 15.47
N ALA A 446 15.22 -2.22 15.20
CA ALA A 446 14.21 -2.91 16.00
C ALA A 446 14.28 -4.44 15.84
N GLY A 447 14.59 -4.94 14.64
CA GLY A 447 14.81 -6.36 14.39
C GLY A 447 16.05 -6.89 15.13
N LEU A 448 17.16 -6.15 15.09
CA LEU A 448 18.38 -6.46 15.84
C LEU A 448 18.10 -6.53 17.34
N GLY A 449 17.39 -5.56 17.91
CA GLY A 449 17.02 -5.52 19.32
C GLY A 449 16.16 -6.72 19.73
N SER A 450 15.25 -7.20 18.87
CA SER A 450 14.43 -8.40 19.15
C SER A 450 15.28 -9.67 19.21
N VAL A 451 16.25 -9.84 18.31
CA VAL A 451 17.20 -10.97 18.31
C VAL A 451 18.07 -10.96 19.56
N GLU A 452 18.59 -9.80 19.95
CA GLU A 452 19.39 -9.65 21.17
C GLU A 452 18.58 -9.96 22.44
N LEU A 453 17.32 -9.51 22.50
CA LEU A 453 16.42 -9.81 23.61
C LEU A 453 16.14 -11.30 23.73
N LEU A 454 15.86 -12.00 22.63
CA LEU A 454 15.68 -13.45 22.60
C LEU A 454 16.93 -14.17 23.14
N LYS A 455 18.12 -13.81 22.65
CA LYS A 455 19.38 -14.40 23.11
C LYS A 455 19.66 -14.15 24.59
N LYS A 456 19.30 -12.98 25.08
CA LYS A 456 19.49 -12.62 26.49
C LYS A 456 18.52 -13.36 27.41
N ALA A 457 17.28 -13.52 27.00
CA ALA A 457 16.24 -14.21 27.77
C ALA A 457 16.45 -15.73 27.74
N VAL A 458 16.75 -16.29 26.57
CA VAL A 458 16.91 -17.74 26.36
C VAL A 458 18.35 -18.06 25.98
N GLY A 459 19.25 -17.99 26.95
CA GLY A 459 20.70 -17.93 26.78
C GLY A 459 21.39 -18.97 25.89
N ARG A 460 20.80 -20.16 25.66
CA ARG A 460 21.34 -21.21 24.79
C ARG A 460 20.59 -21.39 23.47
N LEU A 461 19.56 -20.56 23.23
CA LEU A 461 18.81 -20.55 22.00
C LEU A 461 19.71 -20.30 20.79
N ARG A 462 19.52 -21.03 19.70
CA ARG A 462 20.22 -20.80 18.43
C ARG A 462 19.37 -19.96 17.50
N ILE A 463 20.03 -19.13 16.70
CA ILE A 463 19.38 -18.30 15.69
C ILE A 463 20.17 -18.43 14.39
N SER A 464 19.46 -18.65 13.28
CA SER A 464 20.04 -18.69 11.93
C SER A 464 19.41 -17.64 11.04
N ILE A 465 20.18 -17.18 10.08
CA ILE A 465 19.70 -16.32 8.99
C ILE A 465 19.34 -17.21 7.81
N ASP A 466 18.10 -17.10 7.35
CA ASP A 466 17.55 -17.86 6.23
C ASP A 466 17.47 -17.04 4.95
N ASP A 467 17.38 -17.70 3.78
CA ASP A 467 17.32 -17.12 2.44
C ASP A 467 18.48 -16.14 2.14
N PHE A 468 19.69 -16.42 2.68
CA PHE A 468 20.82 -15.50 2.56
C PHE A 468 21.33 -15.37 1.13
N GLY A 469 21.47 -14.11 0.68
CA GLY A 469 21.96 -13.73 -0.66
C GLY A 469 20.87 -13.24 -1.59
N THR A 470 19.57 -13.34 -1.23
CA THR A 470 18.45 -12.85 -2.03
C THR A 470 18.12 -11.36 -1.73
N GLY A 471 18.70 -10.79 -0.64
CA GLY A 471 18.45 -9.44 -0.15
C GLY A 471 19.67 -8.52 -0.21
N TYR A 472 19.49 -7.28 0.22
CA TYR A 472 20.52 -6.24 0.31
C TYR A 472 21.12 -6.17 1.73
N SER A 473 21.71 -7.24 2.25
CA SER A 473 22.35 -7.17 3.57
C SER A 473 23.65 -6.38 3.55
N SER A 474 23.76 -5.45 4.49
CA SER A 474 25.06 -4.88 4.83
C SER A 474 25.89 -5.90 5.61
N LEU A 475 27.05 -6.31 5.09
CA LEU A 475 28.01 -7.19 5.78
C LEU A 475 28.37 -6.65 7.19
N TYR A 476 28.27 -5.34 7.39
CA TYR A 476 28.47 -4.70 8.69
C TYR A 476 27.41 -5.13 9.70
N ARG A 477 26.15 -5.26 9.29
CA ARG A 477 25.05 -5.72 10.16
C ARG A 477 25.19 -7.19 10.50
N LEU A 478 25.53 -8.02 9.52
CA LEU A 478 25.75 -9.45 9.74
C LEU A 478 26.79 -9.71 10.83
N LYS A 479 27.88 -8.95 10.84
CA LYS A 479 28.94 -9.06 11.89
C LYS A 479 28.43 -8.73 13.30
N ALA A 480 27.41 -7.88 13.42
CA ALA A 480 26.85 -7.45 14.71
C ALA A 480 25.78 -8.39 15.26
N LEU A 481 25.22 -9.26 14.44
CA LEU A 481 24.13 -10.16 14.82
C LEU A 481 24.66 -11.32 15.68
N PRO A 482 23.99 -11.65 16.81
CA PRO A 482 24.33 -12.80 17.63
C PRO A 482 23.70 -14.07 17.08
N VAL A 483 24.10 -14.48 15.88
CA VAL A 483 23.62 -15.67 15.17
C VAL A 483 24.70 -16.74 15.07
N GLU A 484 24.33 -18.00 14.91
CA GLU A 484 25.26 -19.13 14.82
C GLU A 484 25.41 -19.67 13.41
N ARG A 485 24.46 -19.35 12.50
CA ARG A 485 24.37 -20.03 11.21
C ARG A 485 23.86 -19.10 10.11
N LEU A 486 24.31 -19.37 8.87
CA LEU A 486 23.72 -18.87 7.63
C LEU A 486 23.16 -20.03 6.82
N LYS A 487 21.96 -19.87 6.23
CA LYS A 487 21.37 -20.80 5.28
C LYS A 487 21.43 -20.17 3.89
N ILE A 488 22.06 -20.87 2.94
CA ILE A 488 22.19 -20.42 1.54
C ILE A 488 20.91 -20.81 0.82
N ASP A 489 20.24 -19.81 0.24
CA ASP A 489 18.97 -20.02 -0.49
C ASP A 489 19.14 -21.02 -1.66
N GLN A 490 18.10 -21.80 -1.88
CA GLN A 490 18.04 -22.82 -2.92
C GLN A 490 18.27 -22.28 -4.35
N SER A 491 17.98 -21.00 -4.61
CA SER A 491 18.17 -20.40 -5.94
C SER A 491 19.63 -20.43 -6.38
N PHE A 492 20.58 -20.22 -5.47
CA PHE A 492 22.00 -20.31 -5.73
C PHE A 492 22.47 -21.75 -5.84
N ILE A 493 21.92 -22.67 -5.00
CA ILE A 493 22.32 -24.08 -5.02
C ILE A 493 21.86 -24.78 -6.30
N ARG A 494 20.70 -24.38 -6.83
CA ARG A 494 20.16 -24.97 -8.07
C ARG A 494 21.11 -24.79 -9.26
N GLY A 495 21.81 -23.65 -9.34
CA GLY A 495 22.70 -23.31 -10.44
C GLY A 495 24.17 -23.73 -10.27
N VAL A 496 24.64 -24.15 -9.09
CA VAL A 496 26.08 -24.35 -8.79
C VAL A 496 26.84 -25.29 -9.73
N ALA A 497 26.14 -26.23 -10.37
CA ALA A 497 26.76 -27.16 -11.32
C ALA A 497 26.82 -26.63 -12.77
N ALA A 498 26.03 -25.62 -13.12
CA ALA A 498 25.86 -25.14 -14.48
C ALA A 498 26.20 -23.65 -14.68
N ASP A 499 26.04 -22.83 -13.64
CA ASP A 499 26.25 -21.39 -13.66
C ASP A 499 27.49 -21.01 -12.83
N THR A 500 28.46 -20.35 -13.46
CA THR A 500 29.68 -19.88 -12.79
C THR A 500 29.42 -18.75 -11.80
N GLY A 501 28.35 -17.97 -11.98
CA GLY A 501 27.93 -16.91 -11.09
C GLY A 501 27.38 -17.48 -9.77
N ASP A 502 26.43 -18.42 -9.84
CA ASP A 502 25.88 -19.08 -8.67
C ASP A 502 26.94 -19.85 -7.89
N ALA A 503 27.84 -20.54 -8.61
CA ALA A 503 28.98 -21.21 -8.01
C ALA A 503 29.93 -20.25 -7.27
N ALA A 504 30.21 -19.09 -7.83
CA ALA A 504 31.06 -18.08 -7.21
C ALA A 504 30.39 -17.45 -5.97
N ILE A 505 29.08 -17.12 -6.04
CA ILE A 505 28.32 -16.59 -4.93
C ILE A 505 28.26 -17.59 -3.79
N THR A 506 27.90 -18.85 -4.07
CA THR A 506 27.82 -19.92 -3.05
C THR A 506 29.18 -20.10 -2.37
N ALA A 507 30.28 -20.17 -3.13
CA ALA A 507 31.63 -20.30 -2.56
C ALA A 507 32.01 -19.08 -1.70
N ALA A 508 31.65 -17.87 -2.12
CA ALA A 508 31.90 -16.65 -1.34
C ALA A 508 31.11 -16.62 -0.04
N VAL A 509 29.82 -17.05 -0.04
CA VAL A 509 29.00 -17.13 1.17
C VAL A 509 29.56 -18.16 2.16
N ILE A 510 30.00 -19.33 1.70
CA ILE A 510 30.63 -20.35 2.56
C ILE A 510 31.89 -19.76 3.21
N ALA A 511 32.79 -19.17 2.44
CA ALA A 511 34.03 -18.57 2.96
C ALA A 511 33.75 -17.44 3.95
N LEU A 512 32.81 -16.54 3.63
CA LEU A 512 32.39 -15.45 4.51
C LEU A 512 31.83 -15.98 5.85
N SER A 513 31.00 -17.01 5.80
CA SER A 513 30.41 -17.63 7.00
C SER A 513 31.52 -18.14 7.93
N HIS A 514 32.49 -18.86 7.41
CA HIS A 514 33.63 -19.39 8.17
C HIS A 514 34.52 -18.28 8.74
N ASP A 515 34.79 -17.22 7.96
CA ASP A 515 35.56 -16.05 8.43
C ASP A 515 34.85 -15.32 9.59
N LEU A 516 33.51 -15.32 9.59
CA LEU A 516 32.67 -14.81 10.68
C LEU A 516 32.46 -15.83 11.80
N ARG A 517 32.99 -17.04 11.71
CA ARG A 517 32.80 -18.17 12.64
C ARG A 517 31.35 -18.63 12.74
N LEU A 518 30.62 -18.53 11.67
CA LEU A 518 29.26 -19.04 11.52
C LEU A 518 29.30 -20.39 10.81
N GLN A 519 28.40 -21.29 11.20
CA GLN A 519 28.12 -22.48 10.43
C GLN A 519 27.33 -22.15 9.18
N VAL A 520 27.44 -22.96 8.14
CA VAL A 520 26.70 -22.73 6.90
C VAL A 520 25.90 -23.99 6.50
N THR A 521 24.62 -23.78 6.19
CA THR A 521 23.72 -24.83 5.66
C THR A 521 23.33 -24.47 4.24
N ALA A 522 23.49 -25.38 3.29
CA ALA A 522 23.02 -25.23 1.92
C ALA A 522 21.62 -25.81 1.77
N GLU A 523 20.68 -25.04 1.19
CA GLU A 523 19.31 -25.48 0.99
C GLU A 523 19.04 -25.94 -0.44
N GLY A 524 18.01 -26.78 -0.59
CA GLY A 524 17.54 -27.23 -1.90
C GLY A 524 18.53 -28.11 -2.66
N VAL A 525 19.34 -28.92 -1.96
CA VAL A 525 20.22 -29.90 -2.60
C VAL A 525 19.40 -31.04 -3.18
N GLU A 526 19.46 -31.19 -4.52
CA GLU A 526 18.68 -32.19 -5.27
C GLU A 526 19.56 -33.21 -6.02
N THR A 527 20.84 -32.86 -6.30
CA THR A 527 21.71 -33.72 -7.11
C THR A 527 23.05 -34.02 -6.45
N ALA A 528 23.70 -35.11 -6.91
CA ALA A 528 25.01 -35.51 -6.43
C ALA A 528 26.11 -34.49 -6.80
N GLU A 529 25.95 -33.79 -7.92
CA GLU A 529 26.89 -32.76 -8.39
C GLU A 529 26.86 -31.57 -7.44
N GLN A 530 25.66 -31.12 -7.02
CA GLN A 530 25.50 -30.06 -6.03
C GLN A 530 26.16 -30.44 -4.70
N LEU A 531 25.91 -31.65 -4.24
CA LEU A 531 26.51 -32.18 -3.01
C LEU A 531 28.04 -32.23 -3.09
N ALA A 532 28.61 -32.71 -4.22
CA ALA A 532 30.04 -32.74 -4.44
C ALA A 532 30.67 -31.34 -4.40
N PHE A 533 30.04 -30.38 -5.05
CA PHE A 533 30.45 -28.97 -5.04
C PHE A 533 30.53 -28.40 -3.63
N LEU A 534 29.49 -28.64 -2.80
CA LEU A 534 29.41 -28.14 -1.43
C LEU A 534 30.49 -28.78 -0.53
N ARG A 535 30.71 -30.08 -0.66
CA ARG A 535 31.77 -30.82 0.06
C ARG A 535 33.16 -30.31 -0.29
N GLU A 536 33.45 -30.08 -1.58
CA GLU A 536 34.73 -29.53 -2.03
C GLU A 536 35.05 -28.19 -1.37
N ARG A 537 34.02 -27.41 -1.03
CA ARG A 537 34.15 -26.10 -0.39
C ARG A 537 33.96 -26.09 1.12
N ALA A 538 33.92 -27.33 1.71
CA ALA A 538 33.78 -27.53 3.14
C ALA A 538 32.51 -26.85 3.72
N CYS A 539 31.38 -26.84 2.98
CA CYS A 539 30.09 -26.50 3.55
C CYS A 539 29.77 -27.43 4.73
N ASP A 540 29.29 -26.91 5.85
CA ASP A 540 29.10 -27.68 7.08
C ASP A 540 27.91 -28.62 6.98
N GLU A 541 26.75 -28.11 6.56
CA GLU A 541 25.51 -28.86 6.51
C GLU A 541 24.78 -28.65 5.19
N ALA A 542 23.86 -29.54 4.87
CA ALA A 542 22.97 -29.41 3.74
C ALA A 542 21.59 -29.98 4.02
N GLN A 543 20.60 -29.46 3.31
CA GLN A 543 19.20 -29.85 3.32
C GLN A 543 18.66 -29.88 1.90
N GLY A 544 17.80 -30.86 1.58
CA GLY A 544 17.17 -30.92 0.27
C GLY A 544 16.60 -32.29 -0.06
N PHE A 545 15.93 -32.38 -1.21
CA PHE A 545 15.28 -33.63 -1.65
C PHE A 545 16.26 -34.74 -2.02
N TYR A 546 17.51 -34.40 -2.18
CA TYR A 546 18.57 -35.43 -2.32
C TYR A 546 18.67 -36.35 -1.11
N PHE A 547 18.46 -35.81 0.10
CA PHE A 547 18.50 -36.58 1.35
C PHE A 547 17.12 -37.14 1.68
N SER A 548 16.12 -36.27 1.80
CA SER A 548 14.72 -36.61 2.06
C SER A 548 13.79 -35.45 1.77
N ARG A 549 12.56 -35.76 1.39
CA ARG A 549 11.45 -34.81 1.48
C ARG A 549 11.06 -34.59 2.94
N PRO A 550 10.34 -33.49 3.28
CA PRO A 550 9.77 -33.33 4.61
C PRO A 550 8.87 -34.50 5.00
N LEU A 551 9.13 -35.12 6.14
CA LEU A 551 8.50 -36.34 6.64
C LEU A 551 7.56 -36.06 7.82
N PRO A 552 6.47 -36.81 7.99
CA PRO A 552 5.71 -36.85 9.24
C PRO A 552 6.60 -37.24 10.44
N PRO A 553 6.21 -36.87 11.69
CA PRO A 553 7.03 -37.10 12.89
C PRO A 553 7.48 -38.54 13.07
N ASP A 554 6.59 -39.52 12.81
CA ASP A 554 6.87 -40.96 12.98
C ASP A 554 7.82 -41.52 11.91
N GLU A 555 7.76 -40.96 10.69
CA GLU A 555 8.68 -41.35 9.62
C GLU A 555 10.06 -40.75 9.84
N PHE A 556 10.11 -39.51 10.34
CA PHE A 556 11.36 -38.88 10.73
C PHE A 556 12.02 -39.60 11.92
N ALA A 557 11.25 -40.08 12.91
CA ALA A 557 11.75 -40.88 14.00
C ALA A 557 12.43 -42.15 13.49
N ARG A 558 11.81 -42.87 12.55
CA ARG A 558 12.40 -44.08 11.91
C ARG A 558 13.71 -43.77 11.18
N LEU A 559 13.81 -42.58 10.58
CA LEU A 559 15.06 -42.13 9.97
C LEU A 559 16.16 -41.96 11.01
N LEU A 560 15.85 -41.40 12.18
CA LEU A 560 16.81 -41.27 13.30
C LEU A 560 17.18 -42.61 13.92
N GLU A 561 16.27 -43.57 14.00
CA GLU A 561 16.52 -44.91 14.52
C GLU A 561 17.55 -45.69 13.71
N THR A 562 17.54 -45.52 12.38
CA THR A 562 18.49 -46.22 11.50
C THR A 562 19.93 -45.80 11.74
N ASN A 563 20.16 -44.62 12.30
CA ASN A 563 21.46 -43.99 12.60
C ASN A 563 22.53 -44.23 11.51
N SER A 564 22.06 -44.36 10.27
CA SER A 564 22.93 -44.59 9.10
C SER A 564 23.18 -43.27 8.40
N PRO A 565 24.43 -42.98 7.99
CA PRO A 565 24.71 -41.81 7.17
C PRO A 565 23.80 -41.79 5.94
N LEU A 566 23.10 -40.67 5.71
CA LEU A 566 22.25 -40.47 4.52
C LEU A 566 23.06 -40.35 3.24
N VAL A 567 24.38 -40.18 3.38
CA VAL A 567 25.32 -40.02 2.26
C VAL A 567 26.60 -40.77 2.53
N ASP A 568 27.09 -41.48 1.54
CA ASP A 568 28.35 -42.22 1.64
C ASP A 568 29.53 -41.22 1.70
N VAL A 569 30.25 -41.21 2.82
CA VAL A 569 31.41 -40.34 3.08
C VAL A 569 32.70 -40.97 2.50
N SER A 570 32.67 -42.23 2.10
CA SER A 570 33.85 -43.00 1.68
C SER A 570 34.35 -42.70 0.25
N SER A 571 33.64 -41.93 -0.56
CA SER A 571 34.01 -41.62 -1.94
C SER A 571 34.88 -40.37 -2.15
N GLY A 572 35.31 -39.72 -1.07
CA GLY A 572 36.28 -38.59 -1.10
C GLY A 572 37.73 -39.08 -1.15
N GLY A 573 38.10 -39.85 -2.18
CA GLY A 573 39.48 -40.28 -2.40
C GLY A 573 40.40 -39.08 -2.62
N ARG A 574 41.39 -38.86 -1.74
CA ARG A 574 42.56 -38.03 -2.01
C ARG A 574 43.16 -38.43 -3.37
N PRO A 575 43.44 -37.51 -4.27
CA PRO A 575 44.22 -37.82 -5.45
C PRO A 575 45.61 -38.29 -4.99
N GLY A 576 45.93 -39.49 -5.40
CA GLY A 576 47.04 -40.28 -4.96
C GLY A 576 48.42 -39.63 -5.00
N GLU A 577 49.14 -39.74 -3.94
CA GLU A 577 50.57 -40.01 -3.94
C GLU A 577 50.82 -41.41 -4.55
N SER A 578 51.18 -41.41 -5.79
CA SER A 578 51.92 -42.52 -6.41
C SER A 578 52.91 -41.89 -7.37
N GLY A 579 54.15 -41.64 -6.99
CA GLY A 579 55.27 -42.55 -7.08
C GLY A 579 55.99 -42.44 -8.40
N ARG A 580 57.12 -41.80 -8.33
CA ARG A 580 58.30 -41.80 -9.23
C ARG A 580 58.24 -40.94 -10.46
#